data_250144df0f99116e402918ccc7afa904
#
_entry.id   250144df0f99116e402918ccc7afa904
#
_cell.length_a   1.000
_cell.length_b   1.000
_cell.length_c   1.000
_cell.angle_alpha   90.00
_cell.angle_beta   90.00
_cell.angle_gamma   90.00
#
_symmetry.space_group_name_H-M   'P 1'
#
loop_
_entity.id
_entity.type
_entity.pdbx_description
1 polymer ?
#
loop_
_entity_poly.entity_id
_entity_poly.type
_entity_poly.pdbx_seq_one_letter_code
_entity_poly.pdbx_strand_id
1 'polypeptide(L)'
;EPLSEPFPWEMLAGAAFLLGAAATLLWTLCSLIGVLRLIRGGRRERLEDGAVLVRTERPVTPFSWGRYIVMSERDLAENGGAILLHERAHLRLRHSLDLIVTDVAGCLQWFNPAMWLLRRELRAIHEYEADEAVLDSGVDARSYQMLLIKKAAGGRWYSIANSFNHSKLKNRITMMLRKKSSRWAGARALLLLPLTAVALGAFAETAYVFPEDKGKKETSTIYIRGSKSFSDGQQPLILVDGREVKSMDSLAADRIESITVLKDSVSMAVYGEKAADGVILVTLKKTGEPGD
;
A
#
# COMPACT_ATOMS: atom_id res chain seq x y z
N GLU A 1 26.51 -11.93 35.84
CA GLU A 1 25.30 -11.10 35.62
C GLU A 1 24.49 -11.74 34.51
N PRO A 2 23.24 -12.07 34.71
CA PRO A 2 22.39 -12.56 33.61
C PRO A 2 22.21 -11.44 32.59
N LEU A 3 22.63 -11.70 31.38
CA LEU A 3 22.37 -10.82 30.23
C LEU A 3 20.83 -10.66 30.10
N SER A 4 20.32 -9.44 30.32
CA SER A 4 18.90 -9.17 30.16
C SER A 4 18.51 -9.49 28.71
N GLU A 5 17.59 -10.43 28.54
CA GLU A 5 17.01 -10.75 27.24
C GLU A 5 16.54 -9.46 26.57
N PRO A 6 16.84 -9.23 25.29
CA PRO A 6 16.39 -8.03 24.59
C PRO A 6 14.86 -8.00 24.58
N PHE A 7 14.28 -6.83 24.88
CA PHE A 7 12.83 -6.66 24.92
C PHE A 7 12.23 -7.00 23.54
N PRO A 8 11.15 -7.80 23.47
CA PRO A 8 10.62 -8.34 22.21
C PRO A 8 9.80 -7.31 21.41
N TRP A 9 10.43 -6.23 20.96
CA TRP A 9 9.79 -5.14 20.20
C TRP A 9 9.09 -5.61 18.94
N GLU A 10 9.66 -6.60 18.25
CA GLU A 10 9.08 -7.14 17.02
C GLU A 10 7.73 -7.82 17.26
N MET A 11 7.63 -8.60 18.34
CA MET A 11 6.37 -9.23 18.74
C MET A 11 5.32 -8.19 19.12
N LEU A 12 5.71 -7.14 19.85
CA LEU A 12 4.81 -6.05 20.23
C LEU A 12 4.32 -5.27 19.03
N ALA A 13 5.22 -4.93 18.09
CA ALA A 13 4.87 -4.25 16.84
C ALA A 13 3.94 -5.10 15.98
N GLY A 14 4.22 -6.40 15.84
CA GLY A 14 3.36 -7.34 15.14
C GLY A 14 1.97 -7.46 15.76
N ALA A 15 1.91 -7.57 17.11
CA ALA A 15 0.63 -7.60 17.82
C ALA A 15 -0.17 -6.31 17.66
N ALA A 16 0.47 -5.14 17.77
CA ALA A 16 -0.17 -3.85 17.55
C ALA A 16 -0.72 -3.72 16.10
N PHE A 17 0.05 -4.17 15.12
CA PHE A 17 -0.37 -4.19 13.73
C PHE A 17 -1.62 -5.05 13.52
N LEU A 18 -1.61 -6.29 14.04
CA LEU A 18 -2.74 -7.21 13.91
C LEU A 18 -3.98 -6.71 14.64
N LEU A 19 -3.83 -6.13 15.83
CA LEU A 19 -4.95 -5.52 16.57
C LEU A 19 -5.57 -4.36 15.80
N GLY A 20 -4.78 -3.47 15.23
CA GLY A 20 -5.27 -2.36 14.43
C GLY A 20 -5.98 -2.83 13.15
N ALA A 21 -5.42 -3.82 12.45
CA ALA A 21 -6.05 -4.43 11.27
C ALA A 21 -7.37 -5.12 11.64
N ALA A 22 -7.41 -5.89 12.73
CA ALA A 22 -8.62 -6.53 13.21
C ALA A 22 -9.70 -5.51 13.63
N ALA A 23 -9.33 -4.44 14.33
CA ALA A 23 -10.25 -3.39 14.73
C ALA A 23 -10.87 -2.67 13.52
N THR A 24 -10.07 -2.32 12.51
CA THR A 24 -10.55 -1.67 11.29
C THR A 24 -11.41 -2.61 10.44
N LEU A 25 -11.05 -3.88 10.35
CA LEU A 25 -11.86 -4.91 9.69
C LEU A 25 -13.22 -5.08 10.39
N LEU A 26 -13.22 -5.20 11.71
CA LEU A 26 -14.45 -5.32 12.49
C LEU A 26 -15.36 -4.10 12.29
N TRP A 27 -14.79 -2.90 12.32
CA TRP A 27 -15.52 -1.66 12.03
C TRP A 27 -16.17 -1.69 10.64
N THR A 28 -15.43 -2.10 9.61
CA THR A 28 -15.90 -2.22 8.23
C THR A 28 -17.02 -3.25 8.12
N LEU A 29 -16.87 -4.42 8.75
CA LEU A 29 -17.91 -5.46 8.80
C LEU A 29 -19.18 -4.98 9.52
N CYS A 30 -19.06 -4.31 10.65
CA CYS A 30 -20.20 -3.73 11.37
C CYS A 30 -20.94 -2.69 10.50
N SER A 31 -20.20 -1.84 9.77
CA SER A 31 -20.77 -0.89 8.82
C SER A 31 -21.55 -1.60 7.70
N LEU A 32 -20.96 -2.64 7.11
CA LEU A 32 -21.60 -3.44 6.07
C LEU A 32 -22.87 -4.14 6.58
N ILE A 33 -22.83 -4.71 7.79
CA ILE A 33 -24.01 -5.30 8.42
C ILE A 33 -25.12 -4.25 8.60
N GLY A 34 -24.76 -3.01 8.97
CA GLY A 34 -25.71 -1.89 9.05
C GLY A 34 -26.40 -1.61 7.72
N VAL A 35 -25.61 -1.52 6.63
CA VAL A 35 -26.15 -1.36 5.27
C VAL A 35 -27.07 -2.52 4.88
N LEU A 36 -26.66 -3.76 5.12
CA LEU A 36 -27.46 -4.95 4.80
C LEU A 36 -28.77 -5.00 5.61
N ARG A 37 -28.75 -4.56 6.87
CA ARG A 37 -29.99 -4.46 7.70
C ARG A 37 -30.96 -3.43 7.13
N LEU A 38 -30.47 -2.28 6.67
CA LEU A 38 -31.30 -1.27 6.01
C LEU A 38 -31.93 -1.81 4.73
N ILE A 39 -31.14 -2.47 3.87
CA ILE A 39 -31.61 -3.10 2.63
C ILE A 39 -32.66 -4.19 2.91
N ARG A 40 -32.47 -4.98 3.98
CA ARG A 40 -33.42 -6.04 4.35
C ARG A 40 -34.71 -5.51 4.95
N GLY A 41 -34.66 -4.40 5.67
CA GLY A 41 -35.80 -3.83 6.37
C GLY A 41 -36.74 -2.95 5.53
N GLY A 42 -36.33 -2.55 4.31
CA GLY A 42 -37.15 -1.70 3.44
C GLY A 42 -38.05 -2.49 2.46
N ARG A 43 -39.03 -1.80 1.90
CA ARG A 43 -39.88 -2.32 0.82
C ARG A 43 -39.10 -2.34 -0.48
N ARG A 44 -39.05 -3.48 -1.17
CA ARG A 44 -38.24 -3.67 -2.38
C ARG A 44 -39.10 -3.59 -3.62
N GLU A 45 -38.66 -2.81 -4.57
CA GLU A 45 -39.28 -2.64 -5.89
C GLU A 45 -38.17 -2.87 -6.95
N ARG A 46 -38.42 -3.76 -7.91
CA ARG A 46 -37.47 -4.02 -9.00
C ARG A 46 -37.68 -2.97 -10.08
N LEU A 47 -36.63 -2.30 -10.46
CA LEU A 47 -36.59 -1.35 -11.57
C LEU A 47 -36.35 -2.07 -12.89
N GLU A 48 -36.72 -1.43 -14.02
CA GLU A 48 -36.56 -1.98 -15.37
C GLU A 48 -35.12 -2.32 -15.75
N ASP A 49 -34.14 -1.56 -15.23
CA ASP A 49 -32.71 -1.76 -15.44
C ASP A 49 -32.09 -2.86 -14.57
N GLY A 50 -32.90 -3.60 -13.83
CA GLY A 50 -32.48 -4.68 -12.93
C GLY A 50 -31.97 -4.22 -11.57
N ALA A 51 -31.87 -2.93 -11.30
CA ALA A 51 -31.63 -2.39 -9.97
C ALA A 51 -32.84 -2.65 -9.05
N VAL A 52 -32.60 -2.61 -7.75
CA VAL A 52 -33.65 -2.81 -6.74
C VAL A 52 -33.74 -1.56 -5.89
N LEU A 53 -34.84 -0.82 -6.02
CA LEU A 53 -35.17 0.30 -5.15
C LEU A 53 -35.68 -0.24 -3.80
N VAL A 54 -35.05 0.21 -2.73
CA VAL A 54 -35.46 -0.10 -1.34
C VAL A 54 -36.02 1.16 -0.70
N ARG A 55 -37.31 1.17 -0.49
CA ARG A 55 -38.00 2.28 0.15
C ARG A 55 -38.03 2.11 1.65
N THR A 56 -37.74 3.16 2.40
CA THR A 56 -37.76 3.16 3.86
C THR A 56 -38.47 4.40 4.42
N GLU A 57 -39.18 4.22 5.50
CA GLU A 57 -39.79 5.34 6.26
C GLU A 57 -38.74 6.07 7.14
N ARG A 58 -37.58 5.43 7.36
CA ARG A 58 -36.50 6.01 8.16
C ARG A 58 -35.87 7.20 7.42
N PRO A 59 -35.53 8.28 8.13
CA PRO A 59 -34.82 9.41 7.54
C PRO A 59 -33.36 9.02 7.27
N VAL A 60 -33.13 8.42 6.12
CA VAL A 60 -31.77 8.04 5.65
C VAL A 60 -31.38 8.92 4.48
N THR A 61 -30.08 9.27 4.39
CA THR A 61 -29.54 9.84 3.16
C THR A 61 -29.60 8.77 2.07
N PRO A 62 -30.09 9.08 0.87
CA PRO A 62 -30.05 8.14 -0.26
C PRO A 62 -28.64 7.60 -0.47
N PHE A 63 -28.55 6.32 -0.79
CA PHE A 63 -27.28 5.68 -1.15
C PHE A 63 -27.53 4.44 -2.02
N SER A 64 -26.52 4.03 -2.73
CA SER A 64 -26.51 2.82 -3.53
C SER A 64 -25.45 1.84 -3.05
N TRP A 65 -25.76 0.54 -3.11
CA TRP A 65 -24.84 -0.54 -2.74
C TRP A 65 -25.10 -1.80 -3.57
N GLY A 66 -24.09 -2.25 -4.31
CA GLY A 66 -24.19 -3.41 -5.20
C GLY A 66 -25.23 -3.20 -6.28
N ARG A 67 -26.41 -3.75 -6.12
CA ARG A 67 -27.57 -3.58 -7.01
C ARG A 67 -28.75 -2.84 -6.36
N TYR A 68 -28.60 -2.42 -5.11
CA TYR A 68 -29.66 -1.81 -4.33
C TYR A 68 -29.48 -0.30 -4.26
N ILE A 69 -30.60 0.43 -4.38
CA ILE A 69 -30.69 1.87 -4.13
C ILE A 69 -31.62 2.05 -2.94
N VAL A 70 -31.16 2.66 -1.87
CA VAL A 70 -31.95 2.90 -0.66
C VAL A 70 -32.34 4.36 -0.60
N MET A 71 -33.66 4.63 -0.53
CA MET A 71 -34.21 5.99 -0.46
C MET A 71 -35.33 6.06 0.57
N SER A 72 -35.44 7.23 1.23
CA SER A 72 -36.57 7.50 2.07
C SER A 72 -37.82 7.79 1.20
N GLU A 73 -39.00 7.47 1.72
CA GLU A 73 -40.28 7.80 1.06
C GLU A 73 -40.38 9.31 0.76
N ARG A 74 -39.88 10.14 1.67
CA ARG A 74 -39.83 11.58 1.51
C ARG A 74 -38.97 12.02 0.33
N ASP A 75 -37.74 11.50 0.22
CA ASP A 75 -36.83 11.84 -0.86
C ASP A 75 -37.37 11.42 -2.21
N LEU A 76 -38.09 10.28 -2.24
CA LEU A 76 -38.73 9.78 -3.44
C LEU A 76 -39.88 10.69 -3.89
N ALA A 77 -40.66 11.20 -2.95
CA ALA A 77 -41.78 12.09 -3.25
C ALA A 77 -41.36 13.50 -3.67
N GLU A 78 -40.31 14.07 -3.01
CA GLU A 78 -39.91 15.45 -3.27
C GLU A 78 -39.04 15.61 -4.54
N ASN A 79 -38.06 14.72 -4.75
CA ASN A 79 -37.07 14.86 -5.83
C ASN A 79 -36.55 13.50 -6.36
N GLY A 80 -37.41 12.48 -6.36
CA GLY A 80 -37.04 11.09 -6.65
C GLY A 80 -36.30 10.91 -7.99
N GLY A 81 -36.68 11.62 -9.03
CA GLY A 81 -36.10 11.45 -10.37
C GLY A 81 -34.60 11.77 -10.42
N ALA A 82 -34.18 12.96 -9.98
CA ALA A 82 -32.77 13.37 -10.02
C ALA A 82 -31.89 12.57 -9.06
N ILE A 83 -32.44 12.24 -7.87
CA ILE A 83 -31.71 11.41 -6.88
C ILE A 83 -31.55 10.00 -7.41
N LEU A 84 -32.59 9.42 -7.99
CA LEU A 84 -32.53 8.07 -8.57
C LEU A 84 -31.52 7.97 -9.71
N LEU A 85 -31.43 9.00 -10.56
CA LEU A 85 -30.40 9.06 -11.62
C LEU A 85 -29.00 9.08 -11.06
N HIS A 86 -28.77 9.86 -10.00
CA HIS A 86 -27.49 9.92 -9.30
C HIS A 86 -27.10 8.55 -8.70
N GLU A 87 -28.01 7.91 -7.97
CA GLU A 87 -27.75 6.59 -7.38
C GLU A 87 -27.58 5.48 -8.43
N ARG A 88 -28.31 5.56 -9.56
CA ARG A 88 -28.10 4.66 -10.71
C ARG A 88 -26.72 4.83 -11.33
N ALA A 89 -26.17 6.03 -11.36
CA ALA A 89 -24.81 6.27 -11.85
C ALA A 89 -23.78 5.52 -10.99
N HIS A 90 -23.91 5.57 -9.66
CA HIS A 90 -23.05 4.79 -8.76
C HIS A 90 -23.13 3.28 -9.03
N LEU A 91 -24.31 2.74 -9.33
CA LEU A 91 -24.48 1.32 -9.66
C LEU A 91 -23.83 0.99 -11.00
N ARG A 92 -24.09 1.80 -12.02
CA ARG A 92 -23.55 1.61 -13.38
C ARG A 92 -22.03 1.65 -13.41
N LEU A 93 -21.42 2.57 -12.67
CA LEU A 93 -19.97 2.75 -12.55
C LEU A 93 -19.32 1.79 -11.54
N ARG A 94 -20.16 1.00 -10.82
CA ARG A 94 -19.69 -0.01 -9.84
C ARG A 94 -18.87 0.56 -8.69
N HIS A 95 -19.14 1.79 -8.27
CA HIS A 95 -18.41 2.47 -7.19
C HIS A 95 -18.34 1.65 -5.89
N SER A 96 -19.32 0.77 -5.64
CA SER A 96 -19.30 -0.14 -4.48
C SER A 96 -18.09 -1.09 -4.49
N LEU A 97 -17.62 -1.52 -5.68
CA LEU A 97 -16.45 -2.40 -5.78
C LEU A 97 -15.16 -1.65 -5.42
N ASP A 98 -15.02 -0.41 -5.93
CA ASP A 98 -13.85 0.43 -5.60
C ASP A 98 -13.78 0.70 -4.09
N LEU A 99 -14.93 0.94 -3.45
CA LEU A 99 -14.99 1.12 -2.01
C LEU A 99 -14.61 -0.16 -1.25
N ILE A 100 -15.05 -1.34 -1.70
CA ILE A 100 -14.65 -2.61 -1.08
C ILE A 100 -13.13 -2.81 -1.17
N VAL A 101 -12.55 -2.60 -2.36
CA VAL A 101 -11.11 -2.75 -2.57
C VAL A 101 -10.31 -1.80 -1.68
N THR A 102 -10.71 -0.52 -1.64
CA THR A 102 -10.04 0.49 -0.80
C THR A 102 -10.27 0.25 0.69
N ASP A 103 -11.42 -0.28 1.10
CA ASP A 103 -11.69 -0.63 2.49
C ASP A 103 -10.84 -1.82 2.95
N VAL A 104 -10.70 -2.86 2.12
CA VAL A 104 -9.81 -4.01 2.39
C VAL A 104 -8.34 -3.56 2.46
N ALA A 105 -7.87 -2.79 1.49
CA ALA A 105 -6.52 -2.23 1.52
C ALA A 105 -6.31 -1.33 2.74
N GLY A 106 -7.33 -0.56 3.14
CA GLY A 106 -7.32 0.28 4.33
C GLY A 106 -7.24 -0.50 5.65
N CYS A 107 -7.79 -1.72 5.71
CA CYS A 107 -7.63 -2.59 6.87
C CYS A 107 -6.18 -3.05 7.05
N LEU A 108 -5.47 -3.33 5.95
CA LEU A 108 -4.06 -3.72 5.97
C LEU A 108 -3.14 -2.51 6.23
N GLN A 109 -3.51 -1.34 5.74
CA GLN A 109 -2.74 -0.10 5.86
C GLN A 109 -3.42 0.92 6.79
N TRP A 110 -4.05 0.46 7.86
CA TRP A 110 -4.82 1.29 8.78
C TRP A 110 -4.00 2.44 9.39
N PHE A 111 -2.70 2.25 9.56
CA PHE A 111 -1.75 3.22 10.10
C PHE A 111 -1.26 4.24 9.05
N ASN A 112 -1.51 4.01 7.76
CA ASN A 112 -0.99 4.84 6.67
C ASN A 112 -1.93 6.02 6.36
N PRO A 113 -1.54 7.29 6.64
CA PRO A 113 -2.38 8.44 6.37
C PRO A 113 -2.68 8.64 4.87
N ALA A 114 -1.79 8.22 3.97
CA ALA A 114 -2.02 8.31 2.53
C ALA A 114 -3.22 7.45 2.10
N MET A 115 -3.45 6.31 2.76
CA MET A 115 -4.62 5.46 2.48
C MET A 115 -5.93 6.15 2.86
N TRP A 116 -5.94 6.92 3.95
CA TRP A 116 -7.11 7.70 4.37
C TRP A 116 -7.40 8.85 3.40
N LEU A 117 -6.35 9.50 2.89
CA LEU A 117 -6.47 10.53 1.85
C LEU A 117 -6.99 9.94 0.54
N LEU A 118 -6.43 8.83 0.10
CA LEU A 118 -6.87 8.12 -1.11
C LEU A 118 -8.37 7.78 -1.03
N ARG A 119 -8.81 7.20 0.09
CA ARG A 119 -10.23 6.87 0.31
C ARG A 119 -11.14 8.09 0.27
N ARG A 120 -10.68 9.22 0.80
CA ARG A 120 -11.42 10.49 0.77
C ARG A 120 -11.57 11.02 -0.64
N GLU A 121 -10.46 11.07 -1.39
CA GLU A 121 -10.44 11.60 -2.76
C GLU A 121 -11.20 10.67 -3.72
N LEU A 122 -11.09 9.35 -3.56
CA LEU A 122 -11.86 8.39 -4.35
C LEU A 122 -13.37 8.62 -4.21
N ARG A 123 -13.85 8.79 -2.98
CA ARG A 123 -15.27 9.13 -2.75
C ARG A 123 -15.68 10.44 -3.40
N ALA A 124 -14.80 11.45 -3.39
CA ALA A 124 -15.07 12.72 -4.05
C ALA A 124 -15.18 12.55 -5.58
N ILE A 125 -14.32 11.73 -6.19
CA ILE A 125 -14.36 11.40 -7.61
C ILE A 125 -15.67 10.69 -7.96
N HIS A 126 -16.08 9.69 -7.18
CA HIS A 126 -17.35 8.99 -7.37
C HIS A 126 -18.56 9.95 -7.38
N GLU A 127 -18.56 10.95 -6.48
CA GLU A 127 -19.60 11.97 -6.47
C GLU A 127 -19.58 12.83 -7.74
N TYR A 128 -18.39 13.20 -8.25
CA TYR A 128 -18.28 13.99 -9.48
C TYR A 128 -18.75 13.21 -10.70
N GLU A 129 -18.41 11.94 -10.81
CA GLU A 129 -18.85 11.06 -11.90
C GLU A 129 -20.36 10.83 -11.88
N ALA A 130 -20.94 10.65 -10.68
CA ALA A 130 -22.38 10.53 -10.54
C ALA A 130 -23.12 11.83 -10.89
N ASP A 131 -22.58 12.99 -10.48
CA ASP A 131 -23.12 14.29 -10.83
C ASP A 131 -23.07 14.55 -12.35
N GLU A 132 -21.94 14.21 -12.99
CA GLU A 132 -21.78 14.32 -14.43
C GLU A 132 -22.82 13.47 -15.17
N ALA A 133 -23.06 12.24 -14.71
CA ALA A 133 -24.04 11.35 -15.29
C ALA A 133 -25.48 11.90 -15.20
N VAL A 134 -25.81 12.60 -14.11
CA VAL A 134 -27.10 13.28 -13.96
C VAL A 134 -27.25 14.40 -14.99
N LEU A 135 -26.20 15.24 -15.16
CA LEU A 135 -26.21 16.33 -16.12
C LEU A 135 -26.27 15.83 -17.58
N ASP A 136 -25.52 14.76 -17.88
CA ASP A 136 -25.52 14.11 -19.19
C ASP A 136 -26.89 13.46 -19.52
N SER A 137 -27.71 13.17 -18.51
CA SER A 137 -29.09 12.70 -18.71
C SER A 137 -30.07 13.82 -19.04
N GLY A 138 -29.62 15.08 -19.20
CA GLY A 138 -30.45 16.22 -19.57
C GLY A 138 -31.13 16.94 -18.40
N VAL A 139 -30.78 16.62 -17.17
CA VAL A 139 -31.28 17.34 -15.99
C VAL A 139 -30.69 18.75 -15.97
N ASP A 140 -31.52 19.77 -15.75
CA ASP A 140 -31.05 21.15 -15.66
C ASP A 140 -30.05 21.33 -14.50
N ALA A 141 -28.85 21.79 -14.84
CA ALA A 141 -27.73 21.93 -13.90
C ALA A 141 -28.09 22.82 -12.70
N ARG A 142 -28.82 23.93 -12.94
CA ARG A 142 -29.18 24.88 -11.89
C ARG A 142 -30.16 24.26 -10.90
N SER A 143 -31.18 23.57 -11.41
CA SER A 143 -32.18 22.86 -10.59
C SER A 143 -31.52 21.76 -9.78
N TYR A 144 -30.58 21.01 -10.37
CA TYR A 144 -29.87 19.94 -9.67
C TYR A 144 -28.93 20.51 -8.58
N GLN A 145 -28.18 21.58 -8.86
CA GLN A 145 -27.34 22.25 -7.86
C GLN A 145 -28.19 22.77 -6.68
N MET A 146 -29.36 23.35 -6.98
CA MET A 146 -30.29 23.83 -5.94
C MET A 146 -30.81 22.68 -5.08
N LEU A 147 -31.08 21.51 -5.67
CA LEU A 147 -31.46 20.30 -4.94
C LEU A 147 -30.37 19.88 -3.96
N LEU A 148 -29.10 19.84 -4.39
CA LEU A 148 -27.96 19.49 -3.53
C LEU A 148 -27.79 20.47 -2.38
N ILE A 149 -27.96 21.79 -2.65
CA ILE A 149 -27.89 22.82 -1.62
C ILE A 149 -29.02 22.65 -0.59
N LYS A 150 -30.26 22.42 -1.05
CA LYS A 150 -31.41 22.17 -0.17
C LYS A 150 -31.21 20.95 0.72
N LYS A 151 -30.66 19.86 0.16
CA LYS A 151 -30.35 18.65 0.93
C LYS A 151 -29.27 18.90 1.98
N ALA A 152 -28.23 19.63 1.63
CA ALA A 152 -27.18 19.99 2.57
C ALA A 152 -27.69 20.94 3.68
N ALA A 153 -28.60 21.85 3.37
CA ALA A 153 -29.20 22.79 4.32
C ALA A 153 -30.25 22.15 5.24
N GLY A 154 -30.92 21.07 4.80
CA GLY A 154 -31.93 20.34 5.59
C GLY A 154 -31.35 19.47 6.72
N GLY A 155 -30.04 19.26 6.76
CA GLY A 155 -29.34 18.62 7.87
C GLY A 155 -29.15 19.65 9.01
N ARG A 156 -29.52 19.28 10.26
CA ARG A 156 -29.49 20.10 11.47
C ARG A 156 -28.33 21.09 11.55
N TRP A 157 -28.65 22.35 11.79
CA TRP A 157 -27.78 23.56 11.78
C TRP A 157 -26.67 23.61 12.85
N TYR A 158 -26.51 22.62 13.71
CA TYR A 158 -25.59 22.67 14.85
C TYR A 158 -24.53 21.54 14.81
N SER A 159 -23.52 21.70 13.99
CA SER A 159 -22.30 20.89 14.15
C SER A 159 -21.12 21.52 13.43
N ILE A 160 -19.96 21.55 14.10
CA ILE A 160 -18.63 21.84 13.52
C ILE A 160 -18.37 20.95 12.30
N ALA A 161 -18.96 19.75 12.25
CA ALA A 161 -18.96 18.86 11.09
C ALA A 161 -19.58 19.48 9.81
N ASN A 162 -20.43 20.49 9.92
CA ASN A 162 -21.01 21.18 8.76
C ASN A 162 -19.99 21.93 7.92
N SER A 163 -18.92 22.43 8.50
CA SER A 163 -17.85 23.13 7.76
C SER A 163 -17.18 22.22 6.72
N PHE A 164 -16.97 20.94 7.05
CA PHE A 164 -16.43 19.95 6.11
C PHE A 164 -17.41 19.53 5.01
N ASN A 165 -18.71 19.53 5.31
CA ASN A 165 -19.75 19.25 4.32
C ASN A 165 -19.89 20.39 3.29
N HIS A 166 -19.72 21.65 3.71
CA HIS A 166 -19.73 22.80 2.80
C HIS A 166 -18.58 22.73 1.76
N SER A 167 -17.39 22.29 2.14
CA SER A 167 -16.28 22.17 1.21
C SER A 167 -16.53 21.10 0.16
N LYS A 168 -17.10 19.95 0.53
CA LYS A 168 -17.47 18.87 -0.39
C LYS A 168 -18.54 19.32 -1.38
N LEU A 169 -19.61 19.97 -0.90
CA LEU A 169 -20.66 20.49 -1.77
C LEU A 169 -20.13 21.55 -2.72
N LYS A 170 -19.31 22.50 -2.23
CA LYS A 170 -18.66 23.52 -3.06
C LYS A 170 -17.85 22.88 -4.17
N ASN A 171 -17.06 21.83 -3.86
CA ASN A 171 -16.25 21.14 -4.86
C ASN A 171 -17.12 20.45 -5.90
N ARG A 172 -18.21 19.77 -5.54
CA ARG A 172 -19.19 19.18 -6.47
C ARG A 172 -19.75 20.23 -7.43
N ILE A 173 -20.25 21.35 -6.90
CA ILE A 173 -20.80 22.46 -7.71
C ILE A 173 -19.71 23.02 -8.65
N THR A 174 -18.50 23.24 -8.15
CA THR A 174 -17.38 23.75 -8.97
C THR A 174 -17.02 22.77 -10.08
N MET A 175 -17.03 21.46 -9.81
CA MET A 175 -16.73 20.44 -10.83
C MET A 175 -17.80 20.37 -11.92
N MET A 176 -19.07 20.50 -11.58
CA MET A 176 -20.16 20.59 -12.58
C MET A 176 -20.03 21.79 -13.53
N LEU A 177 -19.41 22.89 -13.07
CA LEU A 177 -19.17 24.09 -13.86
C LEU A 177 -17.91 24.02 -14.73
N ARG A 178 -17.03 23.03 -14.48
CA ARG A 178 -15.78 22.87 -15.26
C ARG A 178 -16.03 22.23 -16.61
N LYS A 179 -15.24 22.65 -17.60
CA LYS A 179 -15.19 21.97 -18.89
C LYS A 179 -14.59 20.56 -18.72
N LYS A 180 -15.13 19.61 -19.48
CA LYS A 180 -14.60 18.22 -19.49
C LYS A 180 -13.11 18.22 -19.81
N SER A 181 -12.35 17.44 -19.08
CA SER A 181 -10.91 17.26 -19.29
C SER A 181 -10.64 16.60 -20.64
N SER A 182 -9.51 16.95 -21.26
CA SER A 182 -9.05 16.27 -22.47
C SER A 182 -8.79 14.79 -22.19
N ARG A 183 -9.01 13.92 -23.21
CA ARG A 183 -8.68 12.49 -23.17
C ARG A 183 -7.24 12.21 -22.74
N TRP A 184 -6.33 13.13 -23.06
CA TRP A 184 -4.92 13.06 -22.70
C TRP A 184 -4.63 13.40 -21.23
N ALA A 185 -5.62 13.90 -20.49
CA ALA A 185 -5.42 14.18 -19.06
C ALA A 185 -5.06 12.90 -18.26
N GLY A 186 -5.63 11.75 -18.64
CA GLY A 186 -5.29 10.45 -18.06
C GLY A 186 -3.85 10.00 -18.31
N ALA A 187 -3.24 10.43 -19.43
CA ALA A 187 -1.85 10.12 -19.74
C ALA A 187 -0.86 10.70 -18.70
N ARG A 188 -1.25 11.73 -17.95
CA ARG A 188 -0.44 12.26 -16.83
C ARG A 188 -0.23 11.23 -15.72
N ALA A 189 -1.16 10.28 -15.56
CA ALA A 189 -1.02 9.19 -14.60
C ALA A 189 0.17 8.25 -14.95
N LEU A 190 0.56 8.16 -16.23
CA LEU A 190 1.72 7.39 -16.66
C LEU A 190 3.03 7.95 -16.08
N LEU A 191 3.07 9.23 -15.70
CA LEU A 191 4.24 9.81 -15.02
C LEU A 191 4.50 9.22 -13.62
N LEU A 192 3.49 8.56 -13.03
CA LEU A 192 3.66 7.86 -11.76
C LEU A 192 4.43 6.54 -11.92
N LEU A 193 4.42 5.91 -13.11
CA LEU A 193 5.11 4.64 -13.35
C LEU A 193 6.62 4.70 -13.12
N PRO A 194 7.37 5.68 -13.69
CA PRO A 194 8.80 5.77 -13.41
C PRO A 194 9.06 6.10 -11.93
N LEU A 195 8.22 6.90 -11.29
CA LEU A 195 8.35 7.21 -9.86
C LEU A 195 8.17 5.96 -9.00
N THR A 196 7.16 5.13 -9.28
CA THR A 196 6.93 3.86 -8.57
C THR A 196 8.04 2.86 -8.86
N ALA A 197 8.56 2.79 -10.08
CA ALA A 197 9.68 1.93 -10.44
C ALA A 197 10.96 2.31 -9.69
N VAL A 198 11.26 3.61 -9.57
CA VAL A 198 12.39 4.11 -8.78
C VAL A 198 12.21 3.79 -7.29
N ALA A 199 11.01 4.02 -6.74
CA ALA A 199 10.72 3.72 -5.35
C ALA A 199 10.87 2.21 -5.06
N LEU A 200 10.31 1.34 -5.91
CA LEU A 200 10.46 -0.11 -5.77
C LEU A 200 11.93 -0.54 -5.88
N GLY A 201 12.69 0.02 -6.82
CA GLY A 201 14.13 -0.26 -6.98
C GLY A 201 14.98 0.20 -5.79
N ALA A 202 14.61 1.32 -5.15
CA ALA A 202 15.31 1.85 -3.99
C ALA A 202 15.09 1.01 -2.71
N PHE A 203 13.94 0.33 -2.61
CA PHE A 203 13.58 -0.51 -1.46
C PHE A 203 13.69 -2.02 -1.73
N ALA A 204 14.05 -2.42 -2.95
CA ALA A 204 14.25 -3.83 -3.29
C ALA A 204 15.60 -4.29 -2.74
N GLU A 205 15.61 -4.92 -1.58
CA GLU A 205 16.75 -5.73 -1.16
C GLU A 205 16.79 -7.00 -2.00
N THR A 206 17.91 -7.21 -2.70
CA THR A 206 18.15 -8.47 -3.39
C THR A 206 18.47 -9.55 -2.37
N ALA A 207 17.47 -10.30 -1.93
CA ALA A 207 17.70 -11.51 -1.17
C ALA A 207 18.23 -12.59 -2.13
N TYR A 208 19.52 -12.89 -2.03
CA TYR A 208 20.08 -14.06 -2.72
C TYR A 208 19.67 -15.32 -1.97
N VAL A 209 18.62 -16.00 -2.45
CA VAL A 209 18.27 -17.34 -1.99
C VAL A 209 19.27 -18.31 -2.63
N PHE A 210 20.26 -18.76 -1.86
CA PHE A 210 21.08 -19.88 -2.27
C PHE A 210 20.21 -21.14 -2.16
N PRO A 211 20.13 -21.97 -3.22
CA PRO A 211 19.43 -23.26 -3.11
C PRO A 211 20.18 -24.11 -2.07
N GLU A 212 19.46 -24.54 -1.04
CA GLU A 212 19.95 -25.46 -0.03
C GLU A 212 20.11 -26.84 -0.70
N ASP A 213 21.36 -27.18 -1.05
CA ASP A 213 21.68 -28.50 -1.60
C ASP A 213 21.57 -29.54 -0.47
N LYS A 214 20.44 -30.24 -0.44
CA LYS A 214 20.22 -31.36 0.48
C LYS A 214 20.98 -32.58 -0.02
N GLY A 215 22.19 -32.74 0.46
CA GLY A 215 22.84 -34.02 0.48
C GLY A 215 24.05 -34.20 -0.42
N LYS A 216 25.19 -33.77 0.09
CA LYS A 216 26.47 -34.50 -0.02
C LYS A 216 27.48 -33.85 0.91
N LYS A 217 28.09 -34.66 1.78
CA LYS A 217 29.34 -34.32 2.45
C LYS A 217 30.43 -34.20 1.39
N GLU A 218 30.61 -33.02 0.84
CA GLU A 218 31.76 -32.68 0.04
C GLU A 218 32.51 -31.53 0.69
N THR A 219 33.77 -31.68 0.78
CA THR A 219 34.77 -30.71 1.19
C THR A 219 34.38 -29.31 0.71
N SER A 220 34.06 -28.43 1.67
CA SER A 220 33.60 -27.08 1.37
C SER A 220 34.74 -26.26 0.73
N THR A 221 34.73 -26.20 -0.57
CA THR A 221 35.57 -25.26 -1.33
C THR A 221 34.86 -23.92 -1.31
N ILE A 222 35.41 -22.96 -0.60
CA ILE A 222 34.84 -21.59 -0.52
C ILE A 222 35.14 -20.88 -1.83
N TYR A 223 34.14 -20.74 -2.72
CA TYR A 223 34.25 -19.88 -3.90
C TYR A 223 33.89 -18.44 -3.53
N ILE A 224 34.90 -17.56 -3.45
CA ILE A 224 34.68 -16.11 -3.35
C ILE A 224 34.41 -15.58 -4.76
N ARG A 225 33.13 -15.45 -5.13
CA ARG A 225 32.72 -14.87 -6.40
C ARG A 225 32.55 -13.35 -6.25
N GLY A 226 33.65 -12.61 -6.48
CA GLY A 226 33.57 -11.16 -6.64
C GLY A 226 32.98 -10.82 -8.02
N SER A 227 32.10 -9.85 -8.11
CA SER A 227 31.42 -9.43 -9.34
C SER A 227 32.29 -8.55 -10.27
N LYS A 228 33.57 -8.80 -10.33
CA LYS A 228 34.45 -8.35 -11.42
C LYS A 228 35.43 -9.47 -11.73
N SER A 229 35.45 -9.93 -12.98
CA SER A 229 36.52 -10.78 -13.51
C SER A 229 37.85 -10.08 -13.24
N PHE A 230 38.72 -10.72 -12.47
CA PHE A 230 40.09 -10.28 -12.39
C PHE A 230 40.69 -10.50 -13.78
N SER A 231 41.18 -9.42 -14.40
CA SER A 231 41.98 -9.52 -15.61
C SER A 231 43.27 -10.29 -15.26
N ASP A 232 43.73 -11.11 -16.19
CA ASP A 232 44.93 -11.92 -16.05
C ASP A 232 46.09 -11.06 -15.53
N GLY A 233 46.56 -11.34 -14.28
CA GLY A 233 47.70 -10.62 -13.65
C GLY A 233 47.42 -9.87 -12.36
N GLN A 234 46.13 -9.68 -11.94
CA GLN A 234 45.81 -9.00 -10.70
C GLN A 234 45.36 -9.99 -9.62
N GLN A 235 46.19 -10.25 -8.61
CA GLN A 235 45.85 -11.10 -7.46
C GLN A 235 45.89 -10.28 -6.17
N PRO A 236 44.84 -10.39 -5.31
CA PRO A 236 44.85 -9.73 -4.01
C PRO A 236 45.97 -10.32 -3.11
N LEU A 237 46.49 -9.49 -2.23
CA LEU A 237 47.48 -9.93 -1.23
C LEU A 237 46.75 -10.78 -0.16
N ILE A 238 47.18 -12.03 0.00
CA ILE A 238 46.58 -12.95 0.98
C ILE A 238 47.50 -13.05 2.21
N LEU A 239 46.98 -12.72 3.37
CA LEU A 239 47.69 -12.79 4.64
C LEU A 239 46.98 -13.79 5.58
N VAL A 240 47.70 -14.81 6.02
CA VAL A 240 47.27 -15.80 7.00
C VAL A 240 48.01 -15.57 8.29
N ASP A 241 47.29 -15.19 9.37
CA ASP A 241 47.88 -14.78 10.65
C ASP A 241 49.03 -13.79 10.49
N GLY A 242 48.91 -12.84 9.54
CA GLY A 242 49.91 -11.80 9.25
C GLY A 242 51.05 -12.25 8.35
N ARG A 243 51.05 -13.48 7.83
CA ARG A 243 52.08 -13.98 6.88
C ARG A 243 51.54 -14.03 5.46
N GLU A 244 52.32 -13.52 4.50
CA GLU A 244 51.97 -13.52 3.07
C GLU A 244 51.96 -14.95 2.52
N VAL A 245 50.86 -15.36 1.87
CA VAL A 245 50.69 -16.69 1.25
C VAL A 245 50.24 -16.51 -0.19
N LYS A 246 50.82 -17.30 -1.11
CA LYS A 246 50.53 -17.19 -2.56
C LYS A 246 49.20 -17.80 -3.00
N SER A 247 48.64 -18.75 -2.22
CA SER A 247 47.37 -19.39 -2.52
C SER A 247 46.69 -19.89 -1.24
N MET A 248 45.37 -19.92 -1.24
CA MET A 248 44.56 -20.46 -0.15
C MET A 248 44.27 -21.96 -0.27
N ASP A 249 44.72 -22.63 -1.36
CA ASP A 249 44.35 -24.02 -1.65
C ASP A 249 44.88 -25.03 -0.62
N SER A 250 45.88 -24.65 0.16
CA SER A 250 46.45 -25.49 1.22
C SER A 250 45.82 -25.29 2.61
N LEU A 251 44.85 -24.38 2.73
CA LEU A 251 44.19 -24.08 3.99
C LEU A 251 42.89 -24.90 4.15
N ALA A 252 42.84 -25.75 5.16
CA ALA A 252 41.64 -26.49 5.50
C ALA A 252 40.58 -25.51 6.08
N ALA A 253 39.38 -25.50 5.50
CA ALA A 253 38.34 -24.54 5.86
C ALA A 253 37.87 -24.61 7.32
N ASP A 254 38.01 -25.77 7.93
CA ASP A 254 37.69 -26.03 9.36
C ASP A 254 38.65 -25.35 10.34
N ARG A 255 39.84 -24.96 9.88
CA ARG A 255 40.86 -24.27 10.68
C ARG A 255 40.74 -22.73 10.60
N ILE A 256 39.88 -22.20 9.77
CA ILE A 256 39.68 -20.76 9.61
C ILE A 256 38.71 -20.27 10.70
N GLU A 257 39.11 -19.21 11.41
CA GLU A 257 38.25 -18.52 12.40
C GLU A 257 37.52 -17.36 11.75
N SER A 258 38.22 -16.52 10.96
CA SER A 258 37.60 -15.40 10.26
C SER A 258 38.34 -15.04 8.97
N ILE A 259 37.60 -14.46 8.02
CA ILE A 259 38.16 -13.89 6.80
C ILE A 259 37.68 -12.45 6.70
N THR A 260 38.65 -11.51 6.57
CA THR A 260 38.33 -10.08 6.38
C THR A 260 38.91 -9.64 5.04
N VAL A 261 38.09 -9.03 4.19
CA VAL A 261 38.51 -8.51 2.89
C VAL A 261 38.61 -6.99 2.96
N LEU A 262 39.77 -6.44 2.78
CA LEU A 262 40.02 -5.00 2.66
C LEU A 262 40.15 -4.64 1.19
N LYS A 263 39.35 -3.69 0.73
CA LYS A 263 39.34 -3.20 -0.66
C LYS A 263 39.83 -1.76 -0.72
N ASP A 264 40.44 -1.41 -1.85
CA ASP A 264 40.75 -0.04 -2.27
C ASP A 264 41.70 0.75 -1.36
N SER A 265 41.38 2.02 -1.12
CA SER A 265 42.24 3.00 -0.46
C SER A 265 42.71 2.58 0.95
N VAL A 266 41.94 1.75 1.67
CA VAL A 266 42.29 1.29 3.02
C VAL A 266 43.39 0.25 2.97
N SER A 267 43.38 -0.67 1.99
CA SER A 267 44.40 -1.70 1.83
C SER A 267 45.75 -1.09 1.46
N MET A 268 45.80 -0.09 0.58
CA MET A 268 47.02 0.63 0.19
C MET A 268 47.63 1.45 1.34
N ALA A 269 46.80 2.07 2.18
CA ALA A 269 47.29 2.85 3.31
C ALA A 269 48.01 2.01 4.37
N VAL A 270 47.62 0.73 4.54
CA VAL A 270 48.15 -0.16 5.58
C VAL A 270 49.26 -1.07 5.05
N TYR A 271 49.15 -1.56 3.81
CA TYR A 271 50.05 -2.61 3.25
C TYR A 271 50.84 -2.14 2.04
N GLY A 272 50.73 -0.87 1.62
CA GLY A 272 51.49 -0.26 0.53
C GLY A 272 51.07 -0.72 -0.87
N GLU A 273 51.92 -0.50 -1.88
CA GLU A 273 51.62 -0.77 -3.29
C GLU A 273 51.28 -2.24 -3.61
N LYS A 274 51.76 -3.19 -2.80
CA LYS A 274 51.43 -4.62 -2.96
C LYS A 274 49.97 -4.95 -2.72
N ALA A 275 49.23 -4.05 -2.12
CA ALA A 275 47.82 -4.18 -1.78
C ALA A 275 46.89 -3.40 -2.73
N ALA A 276 47.40 -2.98 -3.90
CA ALA A 276 46.63 -2.19 -4.87
C ALA A 276 45.35 -2.92 -5.35
N ASP A 277 45.37 -4.25 -5.39
CA ASP A 277 44.26 -5.10 -5.82
C ASP A 277 43.39 -5.65 -4.64
N GLY A 278 43.63 -5.13 -3.42
CA GLY A 278 42.97 -5.54 -2.20
C GLY A 278 43.78 -6.52 -1.34
N VAL A 279 43.36 -6.71 -0.10
CA VAL A 279 43.97 -7.63 0.88
C VAL A 279 42.94 -8.56 1.46
N ILE A 280 43.26 -9.85 1.53
CA ILE A 280 42.47 -10.88 2.22
C ILE A 280 43.23 -11.29 3.49
N LEU A 281 42.64 -10.97 4.64
CA LEU A 281 43.15 -11.36 5.95
C LEU A 281 42.44 -12.62 6.40
N VAL A 282 43.19 -13.68 6.66
CA VAL A 282 42.67 -14.94 7.19
C VAL A 282 43.24 -15.16 8.59
N THR A 283 42.35 -15.32 9.59
CA THR A 283 42.75 -15.69 10.96
C THR A 283 42.46 -17.16 11.19
N LEU A 284 43.42 -17.92 11.69
CA LEU A 284 43.21 -19.33 12.02
C LEU A 284 42.77 -19.51 13.47
N LYS A 285 41.96 -20.53 13.72
CA LYS A 285 41.62 -20.96 15.07
C LYS A 285 42.87 -21.38 15.82
N LYS A 286 43.10 -20.79 17.00
CA LYS A 286 44.15 -21.24 17.89
C LYS A 286 43.89 -22.69 18.28
N THR A 287 44.77 -23.59 17.86
CA THR A 287 44.76 -24.97 18.37
C THR A 287 45.07 -24.88 19.86
N GLY A 288 44.08 -25.17 20.71
CA GLY A 288 44.28 -25.25 22.14
C GLY A 288 45.32 -26.34 22.42
N GLU A 289 46.38 -25.99 23.15
CA GLU A 289 47.24 -26.98 23.79
C GLU A 289 46.37 -27.84 24.70
N PRO A 290 46.55 -29.17 24.70
CA PRO A 290 45.92 -30.01 25.72
C PRO A 290 46.54 -29.61 27.06
N GLY A 291 45.72 -29.03 27.94
CA GLY A 291 46.12 -28.74 29.30
C GLY A 291 46.43 -30.04 30.07
N ASP A 292 47.59 -30.03 30.73
CA ASP A 292 47.94 -30.98 31.80
C ASP A 292 46.93 -30.92 32.99
#